data_7822cf34027285fbc4b55d4d6cf8738a
#
_entry.id   7822cf34027285fbc4b55d4d6cf8738a
#
_cell.length_a   1.000
_cell.length_b   1.000
_cell.length_c   1.000
_cell.angle_alpha   90.00
_cell.angle_beta   90.00
_cell.angle_gamma   90.00
#
_symmetry.space_group_name_H-M   'P 1'
#
loop_
_entity.id
_entity.type
_entity.pdbx_description
1 polymer ?
#
loop_
_entity_poly.entity_id
_entity_poly.type
_entity_poly.pdbx_seq_one_letter_code
_entity_poly.pdbx_strand_id
1 'polypeptide(L)'
;MKKFLTIVACFATLTLQAQLQFNLGKGSPLQKMQVAEMAIKNLYVDSVNENKLVEDAIKGMLEQLDPHSSYSSAKETKAMNESLQGSFEGIGVQFNIVKDTLLIIQTIVNGPSEKVGIMAGDRIVSVNDSAISGVKMSREDIVRRLRGPKGTLVKVGVVRPGIKDVLTFRIKRDKIPIETVDAYYLIRPGVAYIRIGSFGATTYEEFMQALMKLQVKGATDLILDLQDNGGGYLQAAVSIVNEFLQRNDLIVYTQGRNTSRQEFRAHGNGGMLTGKVFVLINEYSASAAEIVTGAIQDQDRGIVVGRRSFGKGLVQRPIEFADGSMMRLTIAHYYTPSGRCIQKPYVKGDNANYEKDLDNRFKKGEFYSADSIHLNDSLKYQTLRRKRTVYGGGGIMPDYFVPLDSTQFTHYHRQLAAKS
;
A
#
# COMPACT_ATOMS: atom_id res chain seq x y z
N MET A 1 -26.89 8.00 71.42
CA MET A 1 -27.24 7.38 70.15
C MET A 1 -26.71 8.12 68.92
N LYS A 2 -26.70 9.46 68.80
CA LYS A 2 -26.25 10.20 67.66
C LYS A 2 -24.72 10.07 67.33
N LYS A 3 -23.85 9.93 68.34
CA LYS A 3 -22.42 9.77 68.18
C LYS A 3 -21.99 8.37 67.68
N PHE A 4 -22.82 7.35 67.96
CA PHE A 4 -22.54 5.98 67.50
C PHE A 4 -22.87 5.78 66.01
N LEU A 5 -23.90 6.52 65.52
CA LEU A 5 -24.29 6.46 64.12
C LEU A 5 -23.25 7.11 63.17
N THR A 6 -22.54 8.16 63.65
CA THR A 6 -21.51 8.86 62.85
C THR A 6 -20.25 8.02 62.68
N ILE A 7 -19.88 7.23 63.70
CA ILE A 7 -18.72 6.35 63.64
C ILE A 7 -18.99 5.15 62.72
N VAL A 8 -20.23 4.61 62.70
CA VAL A 8 -20.61 3.51 61.81
C VAL A 8 -20.65 3.98 60.33
N ALA A 9 -21.11 5.22 60.09
CA ALA A 9 -21.13 5.80 58.74
C ALA A 9 -19.69 6.05 58.18
N CYS A 10 -18.77 6.51 59.02
CA CYS A 10 -17.36 6.67 58.62
C CYS A 10 -16.63 5.33 58.38
N PHE A 11 -16.96 4.27 59.14
CA PHE A 11 -16.43 2.94 58.89
C PHE A 11 -17.01 2.29 57.62
N ALA A 12 -18.30 2.54 57.32
CA ALA A 12 -18.91 2.04 56.08
C ALA A 12 -18.34 2.71 54.81
N THR A 13 -17.97 3.99 54.89
CA THR A 13 -17.31 4.69 53.77
C THR A 13 -15.86 4.27 53.58
N LEU A 14 -15.14 3.95 54.65
CA LEU A 14 -13.77 3.41 54.58
C LEU A 14 -13.74 1.96 54.06
N THR A 15 -14.74 1.14 54.36
CA THR A 15 -14.84 -0.23 53.83
C THR A 15 -15.29 -0.24 52.38
N LEU A 16 -16.07 0.75 51.89
CA LEU A 16 -16.40 0.87 50.47
C LEU A 16 -15.23 1.34 49.62
N GLN A 17 -14.34 2.17 50.17
CA GLN A 17 -13.08 2.54 49.48
C GLN A 17 -12.03 1.42 49.51
N ALA A 18 -12.07 0.53 50.49
CA ALA A 18 -11.15 -0.62 50.58
C ALA A 18 -11.54 -1.78 49.61
N GLN A 19 -12.78 -1.83 49.14
CA GLN A 19 -13.23 -2.84 48.16
C GLN A 19 -12.84 -2.51 46.71
N LEU A 20 -12.30 -1.33 46.44
CA LEU A 20 -11.63 -1.00 45.19
C LEU A 20 -10.13 -1.40 45.17
N GLN A 21 -9.66 -2.17 46.14
CA GLN A 21 -8.41 -2.90 45.99
C GLN A 21 -8.64 -4.02 44.94
N PHE A 22 -8.39 -3.68 43.70
CA PHE A 22 -8.26 -4.66 42.64
C PHE A 22 -7.34 -5.76 43.15
N ASN A 23 -7.86 -6.98 43.22
CA ASN A 23 -7.08 -8.15 43.57
C ASN A 23 -6.09 -8.44 42.43
N LEU A 24 -4.98 -7.71 42.43
CA LEU A 24 -3.89 -7.76 41.43
C LEU A 24 -3.08 -9.05 41.57
N GLY A 25 -3.58 -10.03 42.34
CA GLY A 25 -2.96 -11.33 42.53
C GLY A 25 -3.04 -12.16 41.24
N LYS A 26 -1.89 -12.50 40.66
CA LYS A 26 -1.70 -13.52 39.61
C LYS A 26 -2.62 -13.43 38.37
N GLY A 27 -3.09 -12.24 38.01
CA GLY A 27 -3.94 -12.03 36.84
C GLY A 27 -3.21 -12.27 35.52
N SER A 28 -3.95 -12.77 34.54
CA SER A 28 -3.39 -12.91 33.19
C SER A 28 -3.01 -11.53 32.60
N PRO A 29 -2.06 -11.47 31.64
CA PRO A 29 -1.72 -10.21 30.96
C PRO A 29 -2.95 -9.45 30.43
N LEU A 30 -3.98 -10.18 29.97
CA LEU A 30 -5.23 -9.59 29.52
C LEU A 30 -5.99 -8.87 30.64
N GLN A 31 -6.09 -9.48 31.83
CA GLN A 31 -6.70 -8.85 33.01
C GLN A 31 -5.96 -7.58 33.44
N LYS A 32 -4.63 -7.58 33.35
CA LYS A 32 -3.82 -6.38 33.64
C LYS A 32 -4.17 -5.23 32.69
N MET A 33 -4.36 -5.50 31.40
CA MET A 33 -4.78 -4.48 30.43
C MET A 33 -6.17 -3.95 30.75
N GLN A 34 -7.15 -4.81 31.02
CA GLN A 34 -8.51 -4.41 31.40
C GLN A 34 -8.53 -3.52 32.67
N VAL A 35 -7.74 -3.90 33.68
CA VAL A 35 -7.64 -3.09 34.91
C VAL A 35 -7.00 -1.73 34.62
N ALA A 36 -5.99 -1.66 33.78
CA ALA A 36 -5.34 -0.39 33.41
C ALA A 36 -6.33 0.53 32.65
N GLU A 37 -7.05 0.00 31.68
CA GLU A 37 -8.07 0.73 30.93
C GLU A 37 -9.17 1.27 31.87
N MET A 38 -9.75 0.42 32.72
CA MET A 38 -10.78 0.82 33.69
C MET A 38 -10.27 1.88 34.66
N ALA A 39 -9.04 1.75 35.15
CA ALA A 39 -8.43 2.73 36.05
C ALA A 39 -8.24 4.08 35.38
N ILE A 40 -7.72 4.10 34.16
CA ILE A 40 -7.54 5.34 33.39
C ILE A 40 -8.89 6.00 33.13
N LYS A 41 -9.89 5.23 32.65
CA LYS A 41 -11.21 5.74 32.35
C LYS A 41 -11.92 6.37 33.55
N ASN A 42 -11.79 5.75 34.75
CA ASN A 42 -12.58 6.14 35.92
C ASN A 42 -11.82 7.01 36.92
N LEU A 43 -10.49 7.00 36.94
CA LEU A 43 -9.69 7.66 37.97
C LEU A 43 -8.77 8.75 37.43
N TYR A 44 -8.52 8.82 36.10
CA TYR A 44 -7.69 9.87 35.53
C TYR A 44 -8.33 11.25 35.76
N VAL A 45 -7.49 12.27 35.99
CA VAL A 45 -7.91 13.61 36.37
C VAL A 45 -8.72 14.33 35.28
N ASP A 46 -8.43 14.05 33.99
CA ASP A 46 -9.15 14.64 32.88
C ASP A 46 -10.01 13.63 32.14
N SER A 47 -10.91 14.10 31.26
CA SER A 47 -11.70 13.23 30.39
C SER A 47 -10.82 12.48 29.38
N VAL A 48 -11.07 11.19 29.21
CA VAL A 48 -10.33 10.32 28.27
C VAL A 48 -11.24 9.84 27.16
N ASN A 49 -10.76 9.87 25.94
CA ASN A 49 -11.41 9.19 24.83
C ASN A 49 -10.99 7.71 24.83
N GLU A 50 -11.90 6.86 25.29
CA GLU A 50 -11.69 5.42 25.47
C GLU A 50 -11.30 4.72 24.15
N ASN A 51 -11.98 5.05 23.05
CA ASN A 51 -11.65 4.46 21.73
C ASN A 51 -10.20 4.79 21.31
N LYS A 52 -9.82 6.05 21.46
CA LYS A 52 -8.46 6.48 21.15
C LYS A 52 -7.42 5.80 22.04
N LEU A 53 -7.71 5.63 23.32
CA LEU A 53 -6.82 4.94 24.27
C LEU A 53 -6.58 3.50 23.85
N VAL A 54 -7.64 2.78 23.46
CA VAL A 54 -7.54 1.39 22.99
C VAL A 54 -6.79 1.32 21.66
N GLU A 55 -7.05 2.22 20.71
CA GLU A 55 -6.29 2.31 19.47
C GLU A 55 -4.80 2.52 19.72
N ASP A 56 -4.42 3.45 20.59
CA ASP A 56 -3.04 3.76 20.90
C ASP A 56 -2.35 2.59 21.63
N ALA A 57 -3.07 1.85 22.47
CA ALA A 57 -2.56 0.63 23.09
C ALA A 57 -2.28 -0.47 22.03
N ILE A 58 -3.19 -0.68 21.09
CA ILE A 58 -2.99 -1.63 19.98
C ILE A 58 -1.77 -1.24 19.13
N LYS A 59 -1.65 0.04 18.76
CA LYS A 59 -0.50 0.57 18.02
C LYS A 59 0.81 0.32 18.77
N GLY A 60 0.85 0.64 20.08
CA GLY A 60 2.03 0.41 20.92
C GLY A 60 2.43 -1.08 21.00
N MET A 61 1.47 -2.00 21.04
CA MET A 61 1.77 -3.43 20.96
C MET A 61 2.38 -3.84 19.62
N LEU A 62 1.83 -3.34 18.51
CA LEU A 62 2.28 -3.68 17.16
C LEU A 62 3.67 -3.11 16.86
N GLU A 63 3.97 -1.91 17.32
CA GLU A 63 5.27 -1.26 17.20
C GLU A 63 6.42 -2.09 17.78
N GLN A 64 6.16 -2.96 18.78
CA GLN A 64 7.14 -3.85 19.37
C GLN A 64 7.39 -5.14 18.58
N LEU A 65 6.70 -5.36 17.46
CA LEU A 65 6.80 -6.60 16.69
C LEU A 65 7.73 -6.45 15.48
N ASP A 66 7.20 -5.85 14.42
CA ASP A 66 7.90 -5.65 13.15
C ASP A 66 7.40 -4.35 12.50
N PRO A 67 8.16 -3.77 11.54
CA PRO A 67 7.81 -2.46 10.97
C PRO A 67 6.59 -2.47 10.03
N HIS A 68 5.97 -3.61 9.80
CA HIS A 68 4.85 -3.73 8.86
C HIS A 68 3.53 -4.16 9.53
N SER A 69 3.57 -4.69 10.74
CA SER A 69 2.37 -4.88 11.56
C SER A 69 1.81 -3.52 11.96
N SER A 70 0.55 -3.27 11.64
CA SER A 70 -0.03 -1.92 11.79
C SER A 70 -1.52 -1.98 12.13
N TYR A 71 -1.99 -0.91 12.78
CA TYR A 71 -3.40 -0.62 12.98
C TYR A 71 -3.84 0.49 12.04
N SER A 72 -5.03 0.36 11.48
CA SER A 72 -5.69 1.37 10.65
C SER A 72 -7.08 1.65 11.19
N SER A 73 -7.42 2.92 11.34
CA SER A 73 -8.78 3.34 11.67
C SER A 73 -9.78 2.89 10.59
N ALA A 74 -11.09 2.89 10.89
CA ALA A 74 -12.13 2.55 9.92
C ALA A 74 -12.03 3.39 8.63
N LYS A 75 -11.68 4.68 8.75
CA LYS A 75 -11.50 5.57 7.60
C LYS A 75 -10.29 5.17 6.73
N GLU A 76 -9.17 4.89 7.35
CA GLU A 76 -7.94 4.45 6.65
C GLU A 76 -8.12 3.07 6.03
N THR A 77 -8.77 2.14 6.74
CA THR A 77 -9.12 0.81 6.26
C THR A 77 -9.97 0.89 4.99
N LYS A 78 -11.00 1.73 5.00
CA LYS A 78 -11.86 1.93 3.83
C LYS A 78 -11.06 2.47 2.64
N ALA A 79 -10.24 3.49 2.84
CA ALA A 79 -9.43 4.08 1.76
C ALA A 79 -8.44 3.08 1.16
N MET A 80 -7.81 2.27 2.00
CA MET A 80 -6.88 1.22 1.56
C MET A 80 -7.60 0.10 0.81
N ASN A 81 -8.76 -0.34 1.30
CA ASN A 81 -9.57 -1.37 0.64
C ASN A 81 -10.08 -0.88 -0.72
N GLU A 82 -10.52 0.38 -0.85
CA GLU A 82 -10.91 0.98 -2.13
C GLU A 82 -9.76 0.90 -3.15
N SER A 83 -8.54 1.27 -2.74
CA SER A 83 -7.35 1.19 -3.59
C SER A 83 -7.03 -0.23 -4.05
N LEU A 84 -7.05 -1.20 -3.14
CA LEU A 84 -6.76 -2.59 -3.45
C LEU A 84 -7.88 -3.29 -4.23
N GLN A 85 -9.13 -2.89 -4.02
CA GLN A 85 -10.28 -3.41 -4.79
C GLN A 85 -10.38 -2.82 -6.21
N GLY A 86 -9.50 -1.89 -6.57
CA GLY A 86 -9.43 -1.29 -7.91
C GLY A 86 -10.59 -0.36 -8.21
N SER A 87 -11.23 0.25 -7.20
CA SER A 87 -12.29 1.23 -7.43
C SER A 87 -12.67 2.00 -6.17
N PHE A 88 -13.15 3.22 -6.36
CA PHE A 88 -13.77 4.03 -5.30
C PHE A 88 -15.12 4.59 -5.77
N GLU A 89 -15.92 5.09 -4.85
CA GLU A 89 -17.21 5.70 -5.17
C GLU A 89 -17.13 7.22 -5.13
N GLY A 90 -17.54 7.89 -6.23
CA GLY A 90 -17.41 9.34 -6.35
C GLY A 90 -17.86 9.87 -7.70
N ILE A 91 -17.33 11.05 -8.07
CA ILE A 91 -17.70 11.76 -9.30
C ILE A 91 -16.78 11.46 -10.49
N GLY A 92 -15.63 10.83 -10.31
CA GLY A 92 -14.72 10.43 -11.39
C GLY A 92 -14.01 11.61 -12.07
N VAL A 93 -13.18 12.33 -11.32
CA VAL A 93 -12.31 13.40 -11.82
C VAL A 93 -10.90 13.28 -11.24
N GLN A 94 -9.91 13.67 -12.03
CA GLN A 94 -8.57 14.02 -11.58
C GLN A 94 -8.46 15.53 -11.45
N PHE A 95 -7.89 16.02 -10.36
CA PHE A 95 -7.83 17.46 -10.09
C PHE A 95 -6.56 17.85 -9.32
N ASN A 96 -6.20 19.13 -9.48
CA ASN A 96 -5.24 19.82 -8.63
C ASN A 96 -5.91 20.98 -7.89
N ILE A 97 -5.31 21.43 -6.79
CA ILE A 97 -5.70 22.66 -6.12
C ILE A 97 -4.71 23.75 -6.54
N VAL A 98 -5.23 24.76 -7.23
CA VAL A 98 -4.45 25.91 -7.74
C VAL A 98 -5.06 27.19 -7.19
N LYS A 99 -4.30 27.95 -6.41
CA LYS A 99 -4.76 29.20 -5.75
C LYS A 99 -6.09 28.99 -5.03
N ASP A 100 -6.11 28.01 -4.11
CA ASP A 100 -7.27 27.66 -3.29
C ASP A 100 -8.54 27.31 -4.09
N THR A 101 -8.38 26.76 -5.27
CA THR A 101 -9.48 26.36 -6.15
C THR A 101 -9.21 24.98 -6.77
N LEU A 102 -10.23 24.10 -6.78
CA LEU A 102 -10.16 22.80 -7.43
C LEU A 102 -10.20 22.97 -8.95
N LEU A 103 -9.11 22.66 -9.63
CA LEU A 103 -8.98 22.65 -11.10
C LEU A 103 -9.07 21.22 -11.62
N ILE A 104 -10.03 20.95 -12.49
CA ILE A 104 -10.16 19.66 -13.17
C ILE A 104 -9.03 19.49 -14.20
N ILE A 105 -8.22 18.47 -14.05
CA ILE A 105 -7.18 18.08 -15.01
C ILE A 105 -7.81 17.21 -16.11
N GLN A 106 -8.59 16.22 -15.69
CA GLN A 106 -9.37 15.37 -16.61
C GLN A 106 -10.52 14.66 -15.90
N THR A 107 -11.52 14.26 -16.67
CA THR A 107 -12.57 13.35 -16.22
C THR A 107 -12.18 11.91 -16.51
N ILE A 108 -12.70 10.97 -15.73
CA ILE A 108 -12.58 9.53 -16.03
C ILE A 108 -13.52 9.21 -17.19
N VAL A 109 -12.98 8.53 -18.19
CA VAL A 109 -13.72 8.14 -19.41
C VAL A 109 -14.96 7.32 -19.04
N ASN A 110 -16.09 7.68 -19.61
CA ASN A 110 -17.41 7.13 -19.28
C ASN A 110 -17.82 7.30 -17.80
N GLY A 111 -17.12 8.15 -17.06
CA GLY A 111 -17.40 8.44 -15.66
C GLY A 111 -18.59 9.39 -15.45
N PRO A 112 -19.04 9.54 -14.19
CA PRO A 112 -20.20 10.38 -13.85
C PRO A 112 -20.03 11.85 -14.24
N SER A 113 -18.84 12.43 -14.06
CA SER A 113 -18.57 13.83 -14.38
C SER A 113 -18.53 14.10 -15.87
N GLU A 114 -17.94 13.18 -16.65
CA GLU A 114 -17.92 13.29 -18.11
C GLU A 114 -19.34 13.26 -18.69
N LYS A 115 -20.19 12.32 -18.20
CA LYS A 115 -21.58 12.17 -18.64
C LYS A 115 -22.45 13.41 -18.47
N VAL A 116 -22.13 14.26 -17.49
CA VAL A 116 -22.87 15.52 -17.28
C VAL A 116 -22.18 16.73 -17.93
N GLY A 117 -21.06 16.53 -18.64
CA GLY A 117 -20.37 17.57 -19.41
C GLY A 117 -19.36 18.41 -18.64
N ILE A 118 -18.80 17.88 -17.52
CA ILE A 118 -17.61 18.47 -16.89
C ILE A 118 -16.41 18.19 -17.80
N MET A 119 -15.51 19.16 -17.92
CA MET A 119 -14.36 19.15 -18.82
C MET A 119 -13.04 19.48 -18.08
N ALA A 120 -11.93 19.10 -18.71
CA ALA A 120 -10.60 19.60 -18.31
C ALA A 120 -10.56 21.13 -18.37
N GLY A 121 -9.93 21.76 -17.36
CA GLY A 121 -9.89 23.22 -17.21
C GLY A 121 -11.04 23.82 -16.39
N ASP A 122 -12.13 23.07 -16.14
CA ASP A 122 -13.20 23.48 -15.25
C ASP A 122 -12.68 23.68 -13.81
N ARG A 123 -13.26 24.66 -13.10
CA ARG A 123 -12.94 24.90 -11.68
C ARG A 123 -14.18 24.67 -10.84
N ILE A 124 -14.15 23.69 -9.94
CA ILE A 124 -15.23 23.48 -8.99
C ILE A 124 -15.07 24.47 -7.85
N VAL A 125 -16.06 25.33 -7.65
CA VAL A 125 -16.06 26.38 -6.64
C VAL A 125 -17.02 26.11 -5.48
N SER A 126 -18.02 25.26 -5.68
CA SER A 126 -18.95 24.87 -4.62
C SER A 126 -19.39 23.40 -4.74
N VAL A 127 -19.75 22.81 -3.60
CA VAL A 127 -20.33 21.45 -3.49
C VAL A 127 -21.54 21.53 -2.57
N ASN A 128 -22.72 21.09 -3.06
CA ASN A 128 -24.02 21.18 -2.35
C ASN A 128 -24.24 22.57 -1.76
N ASP A 129 -24.07 23.61 -2.62
CA ASP A 129 -24.24 25.03 -2.29
C ASP A 129 -23.24 25.59 -1.26
N SER A 130 -22.30 24.80 -0.77
CA SER A 130 -21.21 25.23 0.11
C SER A 130 -19.96 25.56 -0.71
N ALA A 131 -19.38 26.75 -0.50
CA ALA A 131 -18.12 27.12 -1.14
C ALA A 131 -16.98 26.18 -0.73
N ILE A 132 -16.14 25.79 -1.70
CA ILE A 132 -14.92 25.02 -1.49
C ILE A 132 -13.67 25.77 -2.01
N SER A 133 -13.86 26.89 -2.68
CA SER A 133 -12.84 27.78 -3.21
C SER A 133 -12.79 29.07 -2.42
N GLY A 134 -11.60 29.63 -2.17
CA GLY A 134 -11.41 30.85 -1.39
C GLY A 134 -11.57 30.69 0.12
N VAL A 135 -11.68 29.47 0.63
CA VAL A 135 -11.97 29.14 2.03
C VAL A 135 -10.86 28.30 2.71
N LYS A 136 -9.73 28.10 2.02
CA LYS A 136 -8.57 27.32 2.47
C LYS A 136 -8.96 25.90 2.93
N MET A 137 -9.89 25.26 2.20
CA MET A 137 -10.34 23.91 2.50
C MET A 137 -9.24 22.90 2.21
N SER A 138 -9.04 21.91 3.09
CA SER A 138 -8.06 20.85 2.87
C SER A 138 -8.45 19.97 1.67
N ARG A 139 -7.44 19.36 1.01
CA ARG A 139 -7.68 18.41 -0.09
C ARG A 139 -8.57 17.25 0.35
N GLU A 140 -8.35 16.77 1.56
CA GLU A 140 -9.10 15.66 2.18
C GLU A 140 -10.58 16.03 2.36
N ASP A 141 -10.88 17.25 2.79
CA ASP A 141 -12.25 17.72 2.96
C ASP A 141 -12.98 17.91 1.63
N ILE A 142 -12.28 18.40 0.62
CA ILE A 142 -12.79 18.49 -0.75
C ILE A 142 -13.13 17.10 -1.28
N VAL A 143 -12.19 16.14 -1.18
CA VAL A 143 -12.38 14.75 -1.60
C VAL A 143 -13.58 14.13 -0.87
N ARG A 144 -13.69 14.32 0.45
CA ARG A 144 -14.80 13.80 1.25
C ARG A 144 -16.16 14.31 0.77
N ARG A 145 -16.27 15.57 0.32
CA ARG A 145 -17.52 16.15 -0.20
C ARG A 145 -17.88 15.64 -1.60
N LEU A 146 -16.88 15.36 -2.44
CA LEU A 146 -17.08 14.85 -3.80
C LEU A 146 -17.35 13.34 -3.83
N ARG A 147 -16.72 12.57 -2.92
CA ARG A 147 -16.98 11.13 -2.73
C ARG A 147 -18.32 10.91 -2.04
N GLY A 148 -18.82 9.68 -2.12
CA GLY A 148 -20.03 9.22 -1.44
C GLY A 148 -20.63 8.01 -2.14
N PRO A 149 -21.63 7.34 -1.52
CA PRO A 149 -22.18 6.08 -2.02
C PRO A 149 -22.69 6.18 -3.45
N LYS A 150 -22.44 5.13 -4.23
CA LYS A 150 -22.97 4.96 -5.58
C LYS A 150 -24.47 5.23 -5.61
N GLY A 151 -24.91 5.97 -6.61
CA GLY A 151 -26.32 6.33 -6.82
C GLY A 151 -26.75 7.62 -6.11
N THR A 152 -25.99 8.13 -5.14
CA THR A 152 -26.29 9.42 -4.49
C THR A 152 -25.96 10.59 -5.42
N LEU A 153 -26.69 11.70 -5.27
CA LEU A 153 -26.46 12.92 -6.05
C LEU A 153 -25.56 13.89 -5.30
N VAL A 154 -24.69 14.56 -6.04
CA VAL A 154 -23.95 15.74 -5.58
C VAL A 154 -24.13 16.87 -6.57
N LYS A 155 -24.41 18.07 -6.06
CA LYS A 155 -24.50 19.31 -6.84
C LYS A 155 -23.15 20.01 -6.80
N VAL A 156 -22.58 20.37 -7.94
CA VAL A 156 -21.33 21.14 -8.01
C VAL A 156 -21.53 22.42 -8.81
N GLY A 157 -20.98 23.51 -8.30
CA GLY A 157 -20.88 24.78 -9.02
C GLY A 157 -19.51 24.87 -9.70
N VAL A 158 -19.50 25.18 -10.98
CA VAL A 158 -18.31 25.13 -11.84
C VAL A 158 -18.11 26.48 -12.52
N VAL A 159 -16.92 27.03 -12.44
CA VAL A 159 -16.49 28.15 -13.28
C VAL A 159 -15.69 27.59 -14.46
N ARG A 160 -16.14 27.95 -15.67
CA ARG A 160 -15.52 27.49 -16.93
C ARG A 160 -14.93 28.70 -17.68
N PRO A 161 -13.69 28.60 -18.17
CA PRO A 161 -13.10 29.66 -18.99
C PRO A 161 -14.00 30.02 -20.18
N GLY A 162 -14.26 31.31 -20.38
CA GLY A 162 -15.11 31.81 -21.46
C GLY A 162 -16.62 31.85 -21.14
N ILE A 163 -17.07 31.38 -19.99
CA ILE A 163 -18.46 31.45 -19.50
C ILE A 163 -18.50 32.34 -18.26
N LYS A 164 -19.37 33.39 -18.26
CA LYS A 164 -19.47 34.33 -17.14
C LYS A 164 -20.17 33.75 -15.92
N ASP A 165 -21.18 32.92 -16.15
CA ASP A 165 -22.02 32.38 -15.09
C ASP A 165 -21.44 31.09 -14.50
N VAL A 166 -21.71 30.85 -13.22
CA VAL A 166 -21.37 29.58 -12.58
C VAL A 166 -22.32 28.50 -13.10
N LEU A 167 -21.75 27.50 -13.77
CA LEU A 167 -22.50 26.35 -14.25
C LEU A 167 -22.82 25.41 -13.08
N THR A 168 -24.03 24.91 -13.06
CA THR A 168 -24.47 23.93 -12.04
C THR A 168 -24.62 22.56 -12.65
N PHE A 169 -23.91 21.57 -12.09
CA PHE A 169 -24.03 20.17 -12.50
C PHE A 169 -24.57 19.33 -11.33
N ARG A 170 -25.48 18.41 -11.63
CA ARG A 170 -25.94 17.37 -10.71
C ARG A 170 -25.34 16.05 -11.13
N ILE A 171 -24.41 15.54 -10.35
CA ILE A 171 -23.65 14.33 -10.67
C ILE A 171 -24.19 13.18 -9.82
N LYS A 172 -24.63 12.11 -10.46
CA LYS A 172 -24.96 10.85 -9.77
C LYS A 172 -23.66 10.09 -9.56
N ARG A 173 -23.21 9.95 -8.30
CA ARG A 173 -22.00 9.23 -7.97
C ARG A 173 -22.06 7.78 -8.45
N ASP A 174 -20.94 7.26 -8.86
CA ASP A 174 -20.80 5.88 -9.31
C ASP A 174 -19.48 5.29 -8.85
N LYS A 175 -19.30 3.99 -9.11
CA LYS A 175 -18.05 3.27 -8.92
C LYS A 175 -17.05 3.71 -9.99
N ILE A 176 -15.93 4.25 -9.57
CA ILE A 176 -14.88 4.78 -10.42
C ILE A 176 -13.73 3.76 -10.43
N PRO A 177 -13.36 3.18 -11.56
CA PRO A 177 -12.26 2.24 -11.63
C PRO A 177 -10.93 2.94 -11.32
N ILE A 178 -10.05 2.21 -10.64
CA ILE A 178 -8.65 2.56 -10.44
C ILE A 178 -7.87 1.55 -11.27
N GLU A 179 -7.33 1.99 -12.38
CA GLU A 179 -6.47 1.14 -13.20
C GLU A 179 -5.14 0.91 -12.49
N THR A 180 -4.66 -0.32 -12.53
CA THR A 180 -3.41 -0.76 -11.93
C THR A 180 -2.32 -1.02 -12.97
N VAL A 181 -2.71 -1.17 -14.23
CA VAL A 181 -1.82 -1.18 -15.40
C VAL A 181 -1.74 0.24 -15.95
N ASP A 182 -0.68 0.95 -15.58
CA ASP A 182 -0.50 2.37 -15.90
C ASP A 182 -0.28 2.64 -17.40
N ALA A 183 0.40 1.72 -18.10
CA ALA A 183 0.71 1.86 -19.51
C ALA A 183 0.97 0.51 -20.18
N TYR A 184 0.59 0.38 -21.46
CA TYR A 184 0.95 -0.75 -22.30
C TYR A 184 1.04 -0.34 -23.77
N TYR A 185 2.13 -0.70 -24.44
CA TYR A 185 2.37 -0.41 -25.85
C TYR A 185 3.49 -1.28 -26.44
N LEU A 186 3.62 -1.31 -27.77
CA LEU A 186 4.82 -1.86 -28.39
C LEU A 186 5.93 -0.82 -28.36
N ILE A 187 7.02 -1.10 -27.63
CA ILE A 187 8.20 -0.22 -27.60
C ILE A 187 9.01 -0.30 -28.92
N ARG A 188 8.93 -1.46 -29.58
CA ARG A 188 9.41 -1.72 -30.93
C ARG A 188 8.69 -2.96 -31.50
N PRO A 189 8.78 -3.26 -32.80
CA PRO A 189 8.21 -4.47 -33.37
C PRO A 189 8.61 -5.72 -32.58
N GLY A 190 7.64 -6.54 -32.19
CA GLY A 190 7.83 -7.77 -31.44
C GLY A 190 8.03 -7.62 -29.93
N VAL A 191 8.19 -6.40 -29.39
CA VAL A 191 8.46 -6.19 -27.95
C VAL A 191 7.37 -5.36 -27.30
N ALA A 192 6.61 -5.99 -26.42
CA ALA A 192 5.63 -5.35 -25.55
C ALA A 192 6.30 -4.64 -24.35
N TYR A 193 5.75 -3.52 -23.93
CA TYR A 193 5.99 -2.88 -22.65
C TYR A 193 4.67 -2.82 -21.89
N ILE A 194 4.67 -3.28 -20.62
CA ILE A 194 3.53 -3.18 -19.70
C ILE A 194 4.06 -2.70 -18.36
N ARG A 195 3.48 -1.59 -17.85
CA ARG A 195 3.77 -1.06 -16.51
C ARG A 195 2.62 -1.37 -15.57
N ILE A 196 2.95 -1.97 -14.42
CA ILE A 196 2.01 -2.25 -13.34
C ILE A 196 2.39 -1.37 -12.14
N GLY A 197 1.51 -0.43 -11.76
CA GLY A 197 1.74 0.48 -10.62
C GLY A 197 1.43 -0.15 -9.27
N SER A 198 0.49 -1.11 -9.21
CA SER A 198 0.16 -1.84 -7.98
C SER A 198 -0.51 -3.17 -8.26
N PHE A 199 -0.59 -4.07 -7.25
CA PHE A 199 -1.25 -5.36 -7.36
C PHE A 199 -2.61 -5.34 -6.66
N GLY A 200 -3.65 -4.85 -7.34
CA GLY A 200 -5.04 -4.86 -6.90
C GLY A 200 -5.82 -6.08 -7.34
N ALA A 201 -7.12 -6.09 -7.06
CA ALA A 201 -8.03 -7.18 -7.41
C ALA A 201 -8.21 -7.34 -8.93
N THR A 202 -8.11 -6.25 -9.69
CA THR A 202 -8.32 -6.21 -11.16
C THR A 202 -7.02 -6.33 -11.97
N THR A 203 -5.85 -6.29 -11.31
CA THR A 203 -4.55 -6.19 -11.98
C THR A 203 -4.30 -7.35 -12.95
N TYR A 204 -4.66 -8.58 -12.58
CA TYR A 204 -4.46 -9.72 -13.46
C TYR A 204 -5.31 -9.60 -14.74
N GLU A 205 -6.56 -9.20 -14.61
CA GLU A 205 -7.44 -9.01 -15.77
C GLU A 205 -6.96 -7.87 -16.68
N GLU A 206 -6.55 -6.75 -16.10
CA GLU A 206 -5.98 -5.61 -16.84
C GLU A 206 -4.69 -6.00 -17.56
N PHE A 207 -3.79 -6.74 -16.88
CA PHE A 207 -2.55 -7.26 -17.46
C PHE A 207 -2.84 -8.20 -18.63
N MET A 208 -3.76 -9.14 -18.49
CA MET A 208 -4.13 -10.07 -19.55
C MET A 208 -4.74 -9.38 -20.76
N GLN A 209 -5.62 -8.38 -20.52
CA GLN A 209 -6.17 -7.57 -21.61
C GLN A 209 -5.06 -6.80 -22.36
N ALA A 210 -4.12 -6.20 -21.64
CA ALA A 210 -2.98 -5.51 -22.23
C ALA A 210 -2.09 -6.48 -23.04
N LEU A 211 -1.72 -7.61 -22.45
CA LEU A 211 -0.89 -8.63 -23.07
C LEU A 211 -1.51 -9.17 -24.36
N MET A 212 -2.76 -9.59 -24.33
CA MET A 212 -3.48 -10.10 -25.50
C MET A 212 -3.57 -9.05 -26.63
N LYS A 213 -3.89 -7.78 -26.31
CA LYS A 213 -3.90 -6.69 -27.31
C LYS A 213 -2.54 -6.49 -27.97
N LEU A 214 -1.45 -6.65 -27.22
CA LEU A 214 -0.10 -6.48 -27.75
C LEU A 214 0.36 -7.71 -28.55
N GLN A 215 -0.03 -8.93 -28.14
CA GLN A 215 0.23 -10.16 -28.88
C GLN A 215 -0.48 -10.17 -30.24
N VAL A 216 -1.72 -9.69 -30.32
CA VAL A 216 -2.44 -9.49 -31.61
C VAL A 216 -1.68 -8.51 -32.52
N LYS A 217 -0.93 -7.55 -31.95
CA LYS A 217 -0.05 -6.63 -32.71
C LYS A 217 1.35 -7.21 -32.98
N GLY A 218 1.58 -8.49 -32.68
CA GLY A 218 2.83 -9.20 -32.97
C GLY A 218 3.87 -9.18 -31.84
N ALA A 219 3.49 -8.84 -30.61
CA ALA A 219 4.43 -8.95 -29.49
C ALA A 219 4.76 -10.41 -29.17
N THR A 220 6.05 -10.74 -29.08
CA THR A 220 6.59 -12.05 -28.67
C THR A 220 7.42 -11.95 -27.39
N ASP A 221 7.99 -10.78 -27.13
CA ASP A 221 8.84 -10.46 -25.97
C ASP A 221 8.15 -9.40 -25.09
N LEU A 222 8.47 -9.37 -23.79
CA LEU A 222 7.86 -8.47 -22.82
C LEU A 222 8.90 -7.77 -21.96
N ILE A 223 8.71 -6.46 -21.80
CA ILE A 223 9.29 -5.66 -20.72
C ILE A 223 8.16 -5.42 -19.71
N LEU A 224 8.26 -6.02 -18.52
CA LEU A 224 7.35 -5.83 -17.40
C LEU A 224 7.96 -4.81 -16.44
N ASP A 225 7.37 -3.63 -16.35
CA ASP A 225 7.86 -2.57 -15.49
C ASP A 225 7.13 -2.56 -14.15
N LEU A 226 7.89 -2.81 -13.08
CA LEU A 226 7.46 -2.81 -11.68
C LEU A 226 8.18 -1.73 -10.87
N GLN A 227 8.77 -0.72 -11.52
CA GLN A 227 9.37 0.41 -10.83
C GLN A 227 8.29 1.18 -10.05
N ASP A 228 8.63 1.62 -8.83
CA ASP A 228 7.75 2.32 -7.89
C ASP A 228 6.52 1.50 -7.43
N ASN A 229 6.46 0.20 -7.74
CA ASN A 229 5.37 -0.67 -7.34
C ASN A 229 5.56 -1.21 -5.92
N GLY A 230 4.82 -0.66 -4.96
CA GLY A 230 4.86 -1.07 -3.54
C GLY A 230 4.24 -2.44 -3.24
N GLY A 231 3.74 -3.16 -4.24
CA GLY A 231 3.11 -4.47 -4.08
C GLY A 231 1.58 -4.41 -4.07
N GLY A 232 0.98 -5.28 -3.26
CA GLY A 232 -0.48 -5.45 -3.13
C GLY A 232 -0.84 -6.91 -2.87
N TYR A 233 -1.88 -7.43 -3.54
CA TYR A 233 -2.34 -8.80 -3.34
C TYR A 233 -1.35 -9.85 -3.86
N LEU A 234 -0.98 -10.78 -2.97
CA LEU A 234 -0.19 -11.96 -3.30
C LEU A 234 -0.78 -12.74 -4.47
N GLN A 235 -2.10 -12.94 -4.46
CA GLN A 235 -2.78 -13.73 -5.48
C GLN A 235 -2.67 -13.11 -6.89
N ALA A 236 -2.72 -11.77 -6.98
CA ALA A 236 -2.54 -11.09 -8.26
C ALA A 236 -1.12 -11.30 -8.82
N ALA A 237 -0.10 -11.22 -7.95
CA ALA A 237 1.29 -11.54 -8.34
C ALA A 237 1.45 -12.99 -8.79
N VAL A 238 0.89 -13.95 -8.03
CA VAL A 238 0.91 -15.38 -8.38
C VAL A 238 0.25 -15.62 -9.73
N SER A 239 -0.92 -15.01 -9.98
CA SER A 239 -1.63 -15.16 -11.26
C SER A 239 -0.83 -14.61 -12.44
N ILE A 240 -0.16 -13.46 -12.27
CA ILE A 240 0.69 -12.89 -13.32
C ILE A 240 1.94 -13.76 -13.59
N VAL A 241 2.60 -14.25 -12.53
CA VAL A 241 3.77 -15.14 -12.70
C VAL A 241 3.39 -16.44 -13.40
N ASN A 242 2.17 -16.93 -13.16
CA ASN A 242 1.64 -18.13 -13.81
C ASN A 242 1.62 -18.04 -15.35
N GLU A 243 1.55 -16.82 -15.90
CA GLU A 243 1.61 -16.61 -17.35
C GLU A 243 2.99 -16.94 -17.97
N PHE A 244 4.03 -16.99 -17.15
CA PHE A 244 5.42 -17.12 -17.60
C PHE A 244 6.04 -18.49 -17.30
N LEU A 245 5.53 -19.26 -16.34
CA LEU A 245 6.19 -20.45 -15.80
C LEU A 245 5.57 -21.75 -16.27
N GLN A 246 6.39 -22.80 -16.33
CA GLN A 246 5.97 -24.14 -16.70
C GLN A 246 5.17 -24.79 -15.56
N ARG A 247 4.41 -25.81 -15.90
CA ARG A 247 3.63 -26.57 -14.92
C ARG A 247 4.51 -27.07 -13.77
N ASN A 248 4.03 -26.88 -12.53
CA ASN A 248 4.69 -27.24 -11.28
C ASN A 248 5.93 -26.41 -10.91
N ASP A 249 6.35 -25.44 -11.73
CA ASP A 249 7.38 -24.49 -11.29
C ASP A 249 6.89 -23.78 -10.02
N LEU A 250 7.74 -23.72 -8.99
CA LEU A 250 7.42 -23.01 -7.76
C LEU A 250 7.46 -21.49 -8.05
N ILE A 251 6.42 -20.78 -7.65
CA ILE A 251 6.33 -19.32 -7.76
C ILE A 251 6.86 -18.67 -6.48
N VAL A 252 6.31 -19.08 -5.35
CA VAL A 252 6.63 -18.54 -4.03
C VAL A 252 6.13 -19.54 -2.98
N TYR A 253 6.73 -19.58 -1.81
CA TYR A 253 6.11 -20.22 -0.65
C TYR A 253 6.13 -19.31 0.56
N THR A 254 5.16 -19.51 1.45
CA THR A 254 5.05 -18.78 2.71
C THR A 254 5.23 -19.73 3.88
N GLN A 255 5.86 -19.29 4.95
CA GLN A 255 6.05 -20.05 6.17
C GLN A 255 6.20 -19.14 7.38
N GLY A 256 5.56 -19.46 8.48
CA GLY A 256 5.63 -18.74 9.74
C GLY A 256 5.70 -19.70 10.94
N ARG A 257 5.84 -19.12 12.14
CA ARG A 257 5.88 -19.93 13.38
C ARG A 257 4.61 -20.75 13.56
N ASN A 258 3.45 -20.14 13.35
CA ASN A 258 2.13 -20.75 13.52
C ASN A 258 1.39 -20.89 12.18
N THR A 259 2.12 -20.77 11.08
CA THR A 259 1.59 -20.90 9.72
C THR A 259 2.45 -21.94 9.01
N SER A 260 1.85 -23.08 8.67
CA SER A 260 2.54 -24.13 7.91
C SER A 260 3.00 -23.61 6.55
N ARG A 261 4.01 -24.25 5.98
CA ARG A 261 4.49 -23.94 4.63
C ARG A 261 3.36 -24.12 3.62
N GLN A 262 3.08 -23.06 2.88
CA GLN A 262 2.13 -23.03 1.77
C GLN A 262 2.87 -22.67 0.48
N GLU A 263 2.80 -23.54 -0.52
CA GLU A 263 3.44 -23.34 -1.82
C GLU A 263 2.43 -22.91 -2.87
N PHE A 264 2.85 -21.98 -3.72
CA PHE A 264 2.14 -21.53 -4.90
C PHE A 264 2.94 -21.97 -6.13
N ARG A 265 2.33 -22.82 -6.97
CA ARG A 265 2.97 -23.41 -8.14
C ARG A 265 2.23 -23.04 -9.42
N ALA A 266 2.97 -22.92 -10.50
CA ALA A 266 2.41 -22.60 -11.81
C ALA A 266 1.61 -23.77 -12.40
N HIS A 267 0.57 -23.41 -13.16
CA HIS A 267 -0.31 -24.37 -13.85
C HIS A 267 0.22 -24.74 -15.24
N GLY A 268 1.11 -23.93 -15.82
CA GLY A 268 1.78 -24.20 -17.09
C GLY A 268 0.92 -24.02 -18.33
N ASN A 269 -0.13 -23.22 -18.23
CA ASN A 269 -1.04 -22.87 -19.34
C ASN A 269 -1.06 -21.36 -19.62
N GLY A 270 0.01 -20.66 -19.23
CA GLY A 270 0.12 -19.21 -19.39
C GLY A 270 0.28 -18.75 -20.83
N GLY A 271 -0.11 -17.52 -21.11
CA GLY A 271 -0.06 -16.89 -22.44
C GLY A 271 1.34 -16.48 -22.89
N MET A 272 2.36 -16.58 -22.02
CA MET A 272 3.72 -16.13 -22.29
C MET A 272 4.79 -17.11 -21.77
N LEU A 273 4.58 -18.40 -22.01
CA LEU A 273 5.55 -19.47 -21.64
C LEU A 273 6.87 -19.39 -22.44
N THR A 274 6.81 -18.80 -23.61
CA THR A 274 7.95 -18.58 -24.51
C THR A 274 8.19 -17.06 -24.69
N GLY A 275 9.22 -16.70 -25.44
CA GLY A 275 9.61 -15.30 -25.61
C GLY A 275 10.50 -14.79 -24.47
N LYS A 276 11.11 -13.64 -24.65
CA LYS A 276 12.00 -13.03 -23.65
C LYS A 276 11.19 -12.19 -22.67
N VAL A 277 11.53 -12.27 -21.39
CA VAL A 277 10.91 -11.47 -20.34
C VAL A 277 12.01 -10.67 -19.62
N PHE A 278 11.81 -9.37 -19.57
CA PHE A 278 12.63 -8.44 -18.78
C PHE A 278 11.76 -7.80 -17.73
N VAL A 279 12.21 -7.79 -16.47
CA VAL A 279 11.51 -7.15 -15.37
C VAL A 279 12.30 -5.94 -14.92
N LEU A 280 11.68 -4.76 -14.96
CA LEU A 280 12.28 -3.53 -14.48
C LEU A 280 11.89 -3.30 -13.03
N ILE A 281 12.88 -3.03 -12.17
CA ILE A 281 12.68 -2.75 -10.76
C ILE A 281 13.52 -1.56 -10.28
N ASN A 282 13.10 -0.98 -9.17
CA ASN A 282 13.88 0.00 -8.44
C ASN A 282 13.75 -0.21 -6.92
N GLU A 283 14.34 0.68 -6.13
CA GLU A 283 14.36 0.65 -4.67
C GLU A 283 12.97 0.72 -4.01
N TYR A 284 11.95 1.11 -4.75
CA TYR A 284 10.55 1.17 -4.29
C TYR A 284 9.73 -0.06 -4.71
N SER A 285 10.28 -0.91 -5.57
CA SER A 285 9.64 -2.19 -5.92
C SER A 285 9.61 -3.10 -4.70
N ALA A 286 8.42 -3.46 -4.19
CA ALA A 286 8.28 -4.14 -2.90
C ALA A 286 7.21 -5.25 -2.90
N SER A 287 7.32 -6.20 -1.97
CA SER A 287 6.26 -7.18 -1.65
C SER A 287 5.83 -8.00 -2.88
N ALA A 288 4.59 -7.86 -3.38
CA ALA A 288 4.07 -8.58 -4.55
C ALA A 288 4.93 -8.36 -5.81
N ALA A 289 5.50 -7.15 -6.01
CA ALA A 289 6.45 -6.88 -7.09
C ALA A 289 7.73 -7.73 -6.94
N GLU A 290 8.20 -7.93 -5.71
CA GLU A 290 9.37 -8.77 -5.43
C GLU A 290 9.06 -10.26 -5.58
N ILE A 291 7.81 -10.70 -5.38
CA ILE A 291 7.37 -12.07 -5.65
C ILE A 291 7.47 -12.35 -7.15
N VAL A 292 6.92 -11.47 -7.99
CA VAL A 292 7.01 -11.58 -9.46
C VAL A 292 8.47 -11.61 -9.90
N THR A 293 9.25 -10.65 -9.44
CA THR A 293 10.66 -10.50 -9.81
C THR A 293 11.49 -11.70 -9.37
N GLY A 294 11.33 -12.12 -8.11
CA GLY A 294 12.07 -13.24 -7.54
C GLY A 294 11.72 -14.57 -8.21
N ALA A 295 10.45 -14.81 -8.53
CA ALA A 295 10.02 -16.00 -9.25
C ALA A 295 10.64 -16.07 -10.65
N ILE A 296 10.59 -14.97 -11.42
CA ILE A 296 11.16 -14.89 -12.77
C ILE A 296 12.69 -15.06 -12.74
N GLN A 297 13.38 -14.43 -11.78
CA GLN A 297 14.82 -14.53 -11.63
C GLN A 297 15.25 -15.94 -11.21
N ASP A 298 14.65 -16.50 -10.17
CA ASP A 298 15.06 -17.79 -9.59
C ASP A 298 14.75 -18.98 -10.51
N GLN A 299 13.68 -18.89 -11.30
CA GLN A 299 13.36 -19.88 -12.33
C GLN A 299 14.18 -19.71 -13.63
N ASP A 300 15.08 -18.70 -13.69
CA ASP A 300 15.82 -18.34 -14.91
C ASP A 300 14.90 -18.08 -16.11
N ARG A 301 13.67 -17.62 -15.85
CA ARG A 301 12.67 -17.37 -16.88
C ARG A 301 12.92 -16.04 -17.60
N GLY A 302 13.51 -15.08 -16.95
CA GLY A 302 13.75 -13.75 -17.46
C GLY A 302 14.97 -13.09 -16.83
N ILE A 303 15.17 -11.84 -17.19
CA ILE A 303 16.28 -10.98 -16.73
C ILE A 303 15.69 -9.83 -15.92
N VAL A 304 16.27 -9.56 -14.77
CA VAL A 304 15.91 -8.44 -13.91
C VAL A 304 16.86 -7.28 -14.14
N VAL A 305 16.33 -6.09 -14.40
CA VAL A 305 17.08 -4.90 -14.77
C VAL A 305 16.69 -3.74 -13.85
N GLY A 306 17.64 -2.95 -13.41
CA GLY A 306 17.40 -1.74 -12.61
C GLY A 306 18.23 -1.66 -11.34
N ARG A 307 17.60 -1.35 -10.22
CA ARG A 307 18.25 -1.23 -8.90
C ARG A 307 17.67 -2.22 -7.91
N ARG A 308 18.42 -2.51 -6.85
CA ARG A 308 18.01 -3.42 -5.77
C ARG A 308 16.66 -3.00 -5.18
N SER A 309 15.72 -3.95 -5.09
CA SER A 309 14.38 -3.72 -4.60
C SER A 309 14.33 -3.38 -3.10
N PHE A 310 13.15 -3.14 -2.57
CA PHE A 310 12.94 -2.67 -1.20
C PHE A 310 13.33 -3.70 -0.12
N GLY A 311 12.97 -4.96 -0.31
CA GLY A 311 13.22 -6.03 0.66
C GLY A 311 12.08 -6.23 1.67
N LYS A 312 10.82 -6.30 1.20
CA LYS A 312 9.65 -6.65 2.02
C LYS A 312 9.24 -8.09 1.78
N GLY A 313 9.73 -9.01 2.63
CA GLY A 313 9.45 -10.45 2.56
C GLY A 313 8.47 -10.94 3.63
N LEU A 314 7.54 -10.10 4.09
CA LEU A 314 6.58 -10.39 5.14
C LEU A 314 5.17 -10.54 4.60
N VAL A 315 4.46 -11.60 5.06
CA VAL A 315 3.05 -11.85 4.75
C VAL A 315 2.19 -11.33 5.88
N GLN A 316 1.27 -10.45 5.56
CA GLN A 316 0.36 -9.83 6.51
C GLN A 316 -1.05 -10.39 6.36
N ARG A 317 -1.72 -10.62 7.50
CA ARG A 317 -3.13 -10.98 7.55
C ARG A 317 -3.92 -9.81 8.10
N PRO A 318 -4.96 -9.33 7.38
CA PRO A 318 -5.90 -8.38 7.93
C PRO A 318 -6.80 -9.06 8.97
N ILE A 319 -7.04 -8.38 10.08
CA ILE A 319 -7.98 -8.74 11.14
C ILE A 319 -8.88 -7.52 11.33
N GLU A 320 -10.12 -7.64 10.90
CA GLU A 320 -11.10 -6.56 10.96
C GLU A 320 -11.78 -6.54 12.31
N PHE A 321 -12.01 -5.33 12.85
CA PHE A 321 -12.77 -5.10 14.05
C PHE A 321 -14.20 -4.68 13.70
N ALA A 322 -15.11 -4.81 14.68
CA ALA A 322 -16.54 -4.53 14.48
C ALA A 322 -16.84 -3.05 14.15
N ASP A 323 -15.97 -2.14 14.53
CA ASP A 323 -16.07 -0.70 14.22
C ASP A 323 -15.54 -0.33 12.81
N GLY A 324 -15.10 -1.32 12.05
CA GLY A 324 -14.52 -1.14 10.71
C GLY A 324 -13.03 -0.77 10.69
N SER A 325 -12.40 -0.65 11.86
CA SER A 325 -10.96 -0.56 11.96
C SER A 325 -10.30 -1.91 11.69
N MET A 326 -8.99 -1.93 11.44
CA MET A 326 -8.29 -3.15 11.03
C MET A 326 -6.86 -3.19 11.60
N MET A 327 -6.49 -4.36 12.10
CA MET A 327 -5.11 -4.71 12.39
C MET A 327 -4.54 -5.56 11.26
N ARG A 328 -3.42 -5.17 10.69
CA ARG A 328 -2.62 -6.02 9.79
C ARG A 328 -1.47 -6.61 10.59
N LEU A 329 -1.48 -7.92 10.74
CA LEU A 329 -0.50 -8.65 11.53
C LEU A 329 0.39 -9.50 10.61
N THR A 330 1.69 -9.38 10.76
CA THR A 330 2.66 -10.26 10.11
C THR A 330 2.56 -11.68 10.68
N ILE A 331 2.25 -12.64 9.83
CA ILE A 331 2.02 -14.05 10.22
C ILE A 331 3.04 -15.03 9.63
N ALA A 332 3.75 -14.62 8.57
CA ALA A 332 4.71 -15.46 7.88
C ALA A 332 5.75 -14.62 7.12
N HIS A 333 6.84 -15.28 6.73
CA HIS A 333 7.73 -14.80 5.68
C HIS A 333 7.34 -15.45 4.36
N TYR A 334 7.65 -14.79 3.24
CA TYR A 334 7.65 -15.46 1.95
C TYR A 334 9.06 -15.67 1.43
N TYR A 335 9.19 -16.73 0.65
CA TYR A 335 10.44 -17.22 0.11
C TYR A 335 10.30 -17.41 -1.38
N THR A 336 11.31 -16.99 -2.14
CA THR A 336 11.37 -17.18 -3.57
C THR A 336 11.65 -18.66 -3.93
N PRO A 337 11.56 -19.06 -5.19
CA PRO A 337 11.77 -20.46 -5.58
C PRO A 337 13.11 -21.06 -5.16
N SER A 338 14.16 -20.27 -5.11
CA SER A 338 15.50 -20.72 -4.63
C SER A 338 15.57 -20.93 -3.12
N GLY A 339 14.53 -20.56 -2.37
CA GLY A 339 14.46 -20.69 -0.91
C GLY A 339 14.97 -19.46 -0.15
N ARG A 340 15.38 -18.39 -0.84
CA ARG A 340 15.84 -17.16 -0.19
C ARG A 340 14.68 -16.35 0.37
N CYS A 341 14.82 -15.89 1.62
CA CYS A 341 13.99 -14.83 2.16
C CYS A 341 14.60 -13.49 1.77
N ILE A 342 13.79 -12.62 1.17
CA ILE A 342 14.28 -11.33 0.70
C ILE A 342 14.09 -10.20 1.72
N GLN A 343 13.46 -10.51 2.87
CA GLN A 343 13.21 -9.52 3.92
C GLN A 343 14.51 -8.86 4.35
N LYS A 344 14.59 -7.53 4.26
CA LYS A 344 15.71 -6.77 4.80
C LYS A 344 15.72 -6.85 6.34
N PRO A 345 16.89 -6.80 6.97
CA PRO A 345 17.00 -6.87 8.44
C PRO A 345 16.18 -5.77 9.12
N TYR A 346 15.60 -6.11 10.26
CA TYR A 346 14.97 -5.15 11.16
C TYR A 346 15.17 -5.56 12.61
N VAL A 347 15.12 -4.58 13.49
CA VAL A 347 15.12 -4.78 14.94
C VAL A 347 13.71 -4.53 15.45
N LYS A 348 13.19 -5.45 16.25
CA LYS A 348 11.86 -5.28 16.85
C LYS A 348 11.83 -4.02 17.72
N GLY A 349 10.79 -3.20 17.54
CA GLY A 349 10.64 -1.94 18.24
C GLY A 349 11.45 -0.77 17.68
N ASP A 350 12.28 -0.98 16.65
CA ASP A 350 13.09 0.07 16.02
C ASP A 350 12.65 0.38 14.58
N ASN A 351 11.43 0.85 14.46
CA ASN A 351 10.85 1.20 13.16
C ASN A 351 11.56 2.40 12.52
N ALA A 352 12.06 3.34 13.33
CA ALA A 352 12.73 4.55 12.84
C ALA A 352 14.01 4.24 12.05
N ASN A 353 14.81 3.26 12.46
CA ASN A 353 15.98 2.82 11.68
C ASN A 353 15.60 2.05 10.44
N TYR A 354 14.51 1.27 10.48
CA TYR A 354 14.01 0.56 9.31
C TYR A 354 13.54 1.52 8.19
N GLU A 355 12.87 2.61 8.55
CA GLU A 355 12.42 3.65 7.61
C GLU A 355 13.59 4.40 6.97
N LYS A 356 14.69 4.60 7.69
CA LYS A 356 15.91 5.25 7.17
C LYS A 356 16.73 4.39 6.21
N ASP A 357 16.34 3.15 5.95
CA ASP A 357 17.12 2.23 5.10
C ASP A 357 17.37 2.81 3.69
N LEU A 358 16.35 3.33 3.03
CA LEU A 358 16.50 3.91 1.69
C LEU A 358 17.43 5.13 1.70
N ASP A 359 17.31 6.01 2.68
CA ASP A 359 18.21 7.15 2.84
C ASP A 359 19.66 6.71 3.07
N ASN A 360 19.84 5.66 3.87
CA ASN A 360 21.16 5.09 4.14
C ASN A 360 21.77 4.45 2.89
N ARG A 361 20.97 3.73 2.10
CA ARG A 361 21.38 3.14 0.81
C ARG A 361 21.77 4.25 -0.19
N PHE A 362 20.99 5.33 -0.26
CA PHE A 362 21.30 6.48 -1.09
C PHE A 362 22.63 7.13 -0.68
N LYS A 363 22.82 7.40 0.61
CA LYS A 363 24.05 7.99 1.15
C LYS A 363 25.30 7.12 0.93
N LYS A 364 25.13 5.79 0.93
CA LYS A 364 26.18 4.83 0.63
C LYS A 364 26.51 4.69 -0.86
N GLY A 365 25.76 5.36 -1.74
CA GLY A 365 25.97 5.33 -3.18
C GLY A 365 25.36 4.12 -3.90
N GLU A 366 24.52 3.30 -3.22
CA GLU A 366 23.95 2.08 -3.81
C GLU A 366 23.04 2.37 -5.02
N PHE A 367 22.52 3.59 -5.16
CA PHE A 367 21.68 3.97 -6.31
C PHE A 367 22.50 4.36 -7.53
N TYR A 368 23.79 4.60 -7.35
CA TYR A 368 24.68 5.08 -8.41
C TYR A 368 25.72 4.04 -8.87
N SER A 369 26.07 3.07 -8.00
CA SER A 369 27.05 2.06 -8.32
C SER A 369 26.69 0.70 -7.72
N ALA A 370 26.78 -0.35 -8.52
CA ALA A 370 26.63 -1.72 -8.05
C ALA A 370 27.71 -2.11 -7.04
N ASP A 371 28.93 -1.57 -7.15
CA ASP A 371 30.06 -1.87 -6.25
C ASP A 371 29.84 -1.34 -4.83
N SER A 372 28.93 -0.38 -4.66
CA SER A 372 28.53 0.13 -3.34
C SER A 372 27.58 -0.81 -2.61
N ILE A 373 27.10 -1.89 -3.25
CA ILE A 373 26.16 -2.82 -2.66
C ILE A 373 26.92 -3.98 -2.02
N HIS A 374 26.91 -4.01 -0.69
CA HIS A 374 27.56 -5.09 0.06
C HIS A 374 26.51 -6.16 0.42
N LEU A 375 26.65 -7.32 -0.18
CA LEU A 375 25.79 -8.48 0.04
C LEU A 375 26.43 -9.45 1.03
N ASN A 376 25.61 -10.11 1.83
CA ASN A 376 26.09 -11.08 2.82
C ASN A 376 26.30 -12.46 2.15
N ASP A 377 27.52 -12.92 2.10
CA ASP A 377 27.88 -14.22 1.49
C ASP A 377 27.23 -15.43 2.16
N SER A 378 26.83 -15.33 3.45
CA SER A 378 26.07 -16.38 4.11
C SER A 378 24.62 -16.52 3.58
N LEU A 379 24.14 -15.54 2.82
CA LEU A 379 22.82 -15.51 2.21
C LEU A 379 22.88 -15.72 0.70
N LYS A 380 23.91 -16.38 0.22
CA LYS A 380 24.05 -16.82 -1.19
C LYS A 380 23.12 -18.00 -1.48
N TYR A 381 22.42 -17.92 -2.60
CA TYR A 381 21.58 -18.97 -3.16
C TYR A 381 21.89 -19.12 -4.65
N GLN A 382 21.31 -20.10 -5.30
CA GLN A 382 21.46 -20.32 -6.73
C GLN A 382 20.09 -20.37 -7.40
N THR A 383 19.99 -19.79 -8.60
CA THR A 383 18.82 -19.97 -9.45
C THR A 383 18.65 -21.45 -9.82
N LEU A 384 17.43 -21.87 -10.13
CA LEU A 384 17.11 -23.29 -10.19
C LEU A 384 17.66 -23.98 -11.44
N ARG A 385 17.72 -23.30 -12.59
CA ARG A 385 18.11 -23.91 -13.87
C ARG A 385 19.56 -23.60 -14.25
N ARG A 386 19.96 -22.31 -14.23
CA ARG A 386 21.30 -21.87 -14.69
C ARG A 386 22.31 -21.76 -13.57
N LYS A 387 21.92 -21.96 -12.31
CA LYS A 387 22.79 -21.89 -11.14
C LYS A 387 23.52 -20.55 -10.98
N ARG A 388 22.88 -19.45 -11.43
CA ARG A 388 23.40 -18.09 -11.19
C ARG A 388 23.34 -17.77 -9.71
N THR A 389 24.31 -17.04 -9.21
CA THR A 389 24.31 -16.59 -7.81
C THR A 389 23.26 -15.50 -7.61
N VAL A 390 22.42 -15.66 -6.60
CA VAL A 390 21.44 -14.68 -6.11
C VAL A 390 21.53 -14.57 -4.59
N TYR A 391 21.04 -13.49 -4.03
CA TYR A 391 21.18 -13.20 -2.59
C TYR A 391 19.82 -13.01 -1.93
N GLY A 392 19.71 -13.40 -0.65
CA GLY A 392 18.60 -13.10 0.24
C GLY A 392 18.92 -11.94 1.19
N GLY A 393 17.97 -11.63 2.09
CA GLY A 393 18.19 -10.74 3.23
C GLY A 393 18.22 -9.23 2.90
N GLY A 394 17.77 -8.80 1.74
CA GLY A 394 17.83 -7.37 1.41
C GLY A 394 17.19 -6.97 0.09
N GLY A 395 16.09 -7.62 -0.28
CA GLY A 395 15.42 -7.40 -1.56
C GLY A 395 15.98 -8.26 -2.71
N ILE A 396 15.54 -7.97 -3.91
CA ILE A 396 15.99 -8.60 -5.15
C ILE A 396 17.10 -7.76 -5.78
N MET A 397 18.28 -8.33 -5.91
CA MET A 397 19.37 -7.72 -6.68
C MET A 397 19.12 -7.94 -8.18
N PRO A 398 19.15 -6.89 -9.02
CA PRO A 398 18.97 -7.06 -10.47
C PRO A 398 20.15 -7.81 -11.10
N ASP A 399 19.87 -8.49 -12.20
CA ASP A 399 20.92 -9.13 -13.04
C ASP A 399 21.75 -8.09 -13.79
N TYR A 400 21.11 -6.97 -14.20
CA TYR A 400 21.75 -5.81 -14.80
C TYR A 400 21.42 -4.56 -14.00
N PHE A 401 22.43 -4.01 -13.37
CA PHE A 401 22.29 -2.76 -12.62
C PHE A 401 22.21 -1.57 -13.57
N VAL A 402 21.23 -0.69 -13.32
CA VAL A 402 21.06 0.58 -14.00
C VAL A 402 21.12 1.69 -12.95
N PRO A 403 22.13 2.56 -12.98
CA PRO A 403 22.24 3.63 -11.97
C PRO A 403 21.10 4.63 -12.05
N LEU A 404 20.84 5.30 -10.94
CA LEU A 404 19.92 6.43 -10.91
C LEU A 404 20.49 7.55 -11.78
N ASP A 405 19.68 8.01 -12.74
CA ASP A 405 20.05 9.13 -13.60
C ASP A 405 19.97 10.44 -12.79
N SER A 406 21.13 10.96 -12.41
CA SER A 406 21.25 12.24 -11.68
C SER A 406 21.14 13.45 -12.60
N THR A 407 21.14 13.27 -13.92
CA THR A 407 21.11 14.37 -14.89
C THR A 407 19.71 14.88 -15.20
N GLN A 408 18.67 14.06 -14.90
CA GLN A 408 17.26 14.44 -15.12
C GLN A 408 16.79 15.61 -14.27
N PHE A 409 17.43 15.85 -13.11
CA PHE A 409 17.11 16.94 -12.22
C PHE A 409 18.21 18.00 -12.23
N THR A 410 18.22 18.85 -13.24
CA THR A 410 19.11 20.03 -13.29
C THR A 410 18.82 20.96 -12.10
N HIS A 411 19.76 21.84 -11.77
CA HIS A 411 19.57 22.85 -10.73
C HIS A 411 18.28 23.66 -10.95
N TYR A 412 17.94 23.93 -12.21
CA TYR A 412 16.71 24.64 -12.60
C TYR A 412 15.44 23.85 -12.23
N HIS A 413 15.39 22.54 -12.51
CA HIS A 413 14.26 21.70 -12.12
C HIS A 413 14.05 21.64 -10.60
N ARG A 414 15.15 21.56 -9.83
CA ARG A 414 15.09 21.59 -8.36
C ARG A 414 14.56 22.90 -7.82
N GLN A 415 14.95 24.04 -8.45
CA GLN A 415 14.43 25.35 -8.06
C GLN A 415 12.96 25.54 -8.41
N LEU A 416 12.49 25.00 -9.54
CA LEU A 416 11.07 25.02 -9.90
C LEU A 416 10.23 24.20 -8.93
N ALA A 417 10.64 22.96 -8.62
CA ALA A 417 9.96 22.09 -7.67
C ALA A 417 9.90 22.67 -6.25
N ALA A 418 10.90 23.43 -5.84
CA ALA A 418 10.92 24.11 -4.53
C ALA A 418 10.02 25.35 -4.45
N LYS A 419 9.56 25.89 -5.59
CA LYS A 419 8.70 27.09 -5.67
C LYS A 419 7.24 26.77 -6.03
N SER A 420 6.92 25.52 -6.33
CA SER A 420 5.57 25.01 -6.59
C SER A 420 4.93 24.40 -5.32
#